data_c2b226a2cbe2026946029ba8dda3497e
#
_entry.id   c2b226a2cbe2026946029ba8dda3497e
#
_cell.length_a   1.000
_cell.length_b   1.000
_cell.length_c   1.000
_cell.angle_alpha   90.00
_cell.angle_beta   90.00
_cell.angle_gamma   90.00
#
_symmetry.space_group_name_H-M   'P 1'
#
loop_
_entity.id
_entity.type
_entity.pdbx_description
1 polymer ?
#
loop_
_entity_poly.entity_id
_entity_poly.type
_entity_poly.pdbx_seq_one_letter_code
_entity_poly.pdbx_strand_id
1 'polypeptide(L)'
;TLPKALLDKMLAAKNFQSAMQMVRQIEFSLFDFLIHQNFGHSDWQGITNTLSEVRKRVAAYAIPDINRFQHGFAHIFAGGYAAGYYSYKWAEVLSADAFSLFEERGIFDCETGHKFYTDILSLGGSCEPAELFEHFRGRPAKNDALLRHSGIAS
;
A
#
# COMPACT_ATOMS: atom_id res chain seq x y z
N THR A 1 -18.19 -25.21 12.63
CA THR A 1 -17.78 -24.57 11.38
C THR A 1 -18.62 -23.31 11.13
N LEU A 2 -18.02 -22.27 10.58
CA LEU A 2 -18.73 -21.03 10.24
C LEU A 2 -19.79 -21.32 9.16
N PRO A 3 -21.07 -20.92 9.36
CA PRO A 3 -22.09 -21.09 8.31
C PRO A 3 -21.73 -20.35 7.04
N LYS A 4 -21.93 -20.98 5.86
CA LYS A 4 -21.55 -20.42 4.56
C LYS A 4 -22.16 -19.02 4.32
N ALA A 5 -23.44 -18.84 4.65
CA ALA A 5 -24.11 -17.55 4.49
C ALA A 5 -23.49 -16.42 5.32
N LEU A 6 -22.90 -16.73 6.47
CA LEU A 6 -22.18 -15.74 7.28
C LEU A 6 -20.80 -15.44 6.68
N LEU A 7 -20.09 -16.48 6.22
CA LEU A 7 -18.82 -16.31 5.51
C LEU A 7 -18.99 -15.42 4.27
N ASP A 8 -20.02 -15.66 3.45
CA ASP A 8 -20.29 -14.88 2.25
C ASP A 8 -20.54 -13.38 2.58
N LYS A 9 -21.27 -13.11 3.67
CA LYS A 9 -21.47 -11.72 4.17
C LYS A 9 -20.16 -11.08 4.67
N MET A 10 -19.32 -11.82 5.35
CA MET A 10 -18.02 -11.33 5.82
C MET A 10 -17.10 -10.99 4.64
N LEU A 11 -17.06 -11.85 3.62
CA LEU A 11 -16.27 -11.61 2.42
C LEU A 11 -16.80 -10.39 1.63
N ALA A 12 -18.10 -10.22 1.51
CA ALA A 12 -18.69 -9.04 0.89
C ALA A 12 -18.35 -7.74 1.66
N ALA A 13 -18.37 -7.80 3.01
CA ALA A 13 -18.02 -6.66 3.84
C ALA A 13 -16.52 -6.30 3.79
N LYS A 14 -15.63 -7.25 3.50
CA LYS A 14 -14.18 -7.05 3.45
C LYS A 14 -13.78 -5.89 2.54
N ASN A 15 -14.41 -5.77 1.38
CA ASN A 15 -14.07 -4.78 0.36
C ASN A 15 -14.94 -3.52 0.41
N PHE A 16 -15.75 -3.36 1.48
CA PHE A 16 -16.57 -2.16 1.65
C PHE A 16 -15.69 -0.91 1.73
N GLN A 17 -15.89 0.00 0.80
CA GLN A 17 -15.13 1.26 0.67
C GLN A 17 -13.60 1.08 0.54
N SER A 18 -13.12 -0.05 0.08
CA SER A 18 -11.68 -0.33 -0.09
C SER A 18 -11.00 0.67 -1.03
N ALA A 19 -11.65 1.09 -2.11
CA ALA A 19 -11.13 2.11 -3.02
C ALA A 19 -10.94 3.47 -2.32
N MET A 20 -11.87 3.86 -1.45
CA MET A 20 -11.74 5.10 -0.66
C MET A 20 -10.55 4.99 0.33
N GLN A 21 -10.38 3.84 0.97
CA GLN A 21 -9.23 3.60 1.84
C GLN A 21 -7.91 3.61 1.06
N MET A 22 -7.88 3.04 -0.14
CA MET A 22 -6.72 3.07 -1.03
C MET A 22 -6.33 4.52 -1.37
N VAL A 23 -7.28 5.31 -1.84
CA VAL A 23 -7.07 6.73 -2.20
C VAL A 23 -6.59 7.53 -0.99
N ARG A 24 -7.08 7.24 0.21
CA ARG A 24 -6.60 7.90 1.42
C ARG A 24 -5.14 7.57 1.74
N GLN A 25 -4.70 6.35 1.52
CA GLN A 25 -3.27 6.00 1.69
C GLN A 25 -2.39 6.67 0.63
N ILE A 26 -2.91 6.86 -0.58
CA ILE A 26 -2.23 7.64 -1.64
C ILE A 26 -2.14 9.12 -1.25
N GLU A 27 -3.19 9.70 -0.66
CA GLU A 27 -3.17 11.07 -0.11
C GLU A 27 -2.00 11.25 0.88
N PHE A 28 -1.87 10.33 1.83
CA PHE A 28 -0.82 10.38 2.84
C PHE A 28 0.58 10.24 2.24
N SER A 29 0.74 9.31 1.31
CA SER A 29 2.03 9.07 0.63
C SER A 29 2.46 10.25 -0.24
N LEU A 30 1.54 10.84 -0.99
CA LEU A 30 1.82 12.03 -1.81
C LEU A 30 2.13 13.26 -0.95
N PHE A 31 1.39 13.46 0.13
CA PHE A 31 1.64 14.55 1.06
C PHE A 31 3.04 14.42 1.67
N ASP A 32 3.36 13.24 2.21
CA ASP A 32 4.68 12.96 2.76
C ASP A 32 5.80 13.24 1.75
N PHE A 33 5.68 12.68 0.57
CA PHE A 33 6.69 12.83 -0.48
C PHE A 33 6.91 14.29 -0.87
N LEU A 34 5.83 15.03 -1.12
CA LEU A 34 5.91 16.40 -1.60
C LEU A 34 6.44 17.38 -0.57
N ILE A 35 6.10 17.24 0.72
CA ILE A 35 6.66 18.12 1.74
C ILE A 35 8.15 17.89 1.96
N HIS A 36 8.63 16.63 1.84
CA HIS A 36 10.05 16.32 1.99
C HIS A 36 10.85 16.66 0.72
N GLN A 37 10.27 16.54 -0.47
CA GLN A 37 10.90 16.96 -1.71
C GLN A 37 11.14 18.47 -1.78
N ASN A 38 10.19 19.25 -1.25
CA ASN A 38 10.20 20.70 -1.30
C ASN A 38 10.67 21.34 0.02
N PHE A 39 11.25 20.57 0.92
CA PHE A 39 11.75 21.05 2.20
C PHE A 39 12.85 22.11 2.01
N GLY A 40 12.77 23.19 2.77
CA GLY A 40 13.69 24.34 2.64
C GLY A 40 13.05 25.55 1.95
N HIS A 41 11.92 25.35 1.28
CA HIS A 41 11.11 26.42 0.69
C HIS A 41 9.71 26.54 1.32
N SER A 42 9.41 25.71 2.34
CA SER A 42 8.08 25.62 2.94
C SER A 42 8.12 26.06 4.41
N ASP A 43 7.41 27.13 4.69
CA ASP A 43 6.94 27.45 6.02
C ASP A 43 5.70 26.60 6.37
N TRP A 44 5.09 26.83 7.55
CA TRP A 44 3.88 26.11 7.96
C TRP A 44 2.72 26.30 6.97
N GLN A 45 2.66 27.44 6.28
CA GLN A 45 1.65 27.69 5.26
C GLN A 45 1.90 26.85 4.03
N GLY A 46 3.15 26.67 3.62
CA GLY A 46 3.56 25.78 2.53
C GLY A 46 3.15 24.32 2.79
N ILE A 47 3.32 23.83 4.02
CA ILE A 47 2.87 22.48 4.41
C ILE A 47 1.35 22.34 4.27
N THR A 48 0.61 23.33 4.75
CA THR A 48 -0.87 23.35 4.67
C THR A 48 -1.34 23.43 3.22
N ASN A 49 -0.70 24.25 2.39
CA ASN A 49 -1.01 24.37 0.97
C ASN A 49 -0.73 23.07 0.22
N THR A 50 0.41 22.42 0.48
CA THR A 50 0.75 21.12 -0.11
C THR A 50 -0.33 20.08 0.21
N LEU A 51 -0.77 19.97 1.45
CA LEU A 51 -1.86 19.06 1.83
C LEU A 51 -3.16 19.40 1.08
N SER A 52 -3.50 20.68 0.95
CA SER A 52 -4.68 21.13 0.22
C SER A 52 -4.62 20.74 -1.27
N GLU A 53 -3.48 20.94 -1.92
CA GLU A 53 -3.29 20.56 -3.33
C GLU A 53 -3.34 19.06 -3.55
N VAL A 54 -2.74 18.27 -2.65
CA VAL A 54 -2.85 16.80 -2.70
C VAL A 54 -4.30 16.37 -2.58
N ARG A 55 -5.05 16.93 -1.63
CA ARG A 55 -6.47 16.63 -1.43
C ARG A 55 -7.33 16.97 -2.64
N LYS A 56 -7.10 18.11 -3.28
CA LYS A 56 -7.80 18.45 -4.54
C LYS A 56 -7.59 17.42 -5.65
N ARG A 57 -6.42 16.77 -5.67
CA ARG A 57 -6.07 15.77 -6.70
C ARG A 57 -6.64 14.38 -6.42
N VAL A 58 -6.67 13.97 -5.16
CA VAL A 58 -6.90 12.55 -4.83
C VAL A 58 -8.01 12.31 -3.82
N ALA A 59 -8.44 13.27 -3.02
CA ALA A 59 -9.47 13.02 -2.01
C ALA A 59 -10.83 12.71 -2.66
N ALA A 60 -11.46 11.64 -2.17
CA ALA A 60 -12.76 11.21 -2.67
C ALA A 60 -13.93 12.08 -2.19
N TYR A 61 -13.70 12.96 -1.22
CA TYR A 61 -14.70 13.86 -0.63
C TYR A 61 -14.05 15.13 -0.10
N ALA A 62 -14.84 16.18 0.04
CA ALA A 62 -14.37 17.44 0.59
C ALA A 62 -14.05 17.29 2.09
N ILE A 63 -12.84 17.68 2.47
CA ILE A 63 -12.38 17.64 3.86
C ILE A 63 -12.58 19.05 4.45
N PRO A 64 -13.24 19.18 5.61
CA PRO A 64 -13.49 20.47 6.23
C PRO A 64 -12.20 21.24 6.53
N ASP A 65 -12.22 22.56 6.36
CA ASP A 65 -11.06 23.45 6.55
C ASP A 65 -10.51 23.45 7.98
N ILE A 66 -11.32 23.05 8.94
CA ILE A 66 -10.91 22.89 10.35
C ILE A 66 -9.96 21.70 10.57
N ASN A 67 -9.90 20.76 9.61
CA ASN A 67 -9.05 19.58 9.73
C ASN A 67 -7.57 19.96 9.78
N ARG A 68 -6.86 19.40 10.74
CA ARG A 68 -5.42 19.63 11.00
C ARG A 68 -4.65 18.32 11.01
N PHE A 69 -4.97 17.43 10.06
CA PHE A 69 -4.34 16.10 9.92
C PHE A 69 -2.81 16.16 10.01
N GLN A 70 -2.18 17.14 9.36
CA GLN A 70 -0.73 17.30 9.34
C GLN A 70 -0.10 17.51 10.72
N HIS A 71 -0.85 18.02 11.70
CA HIS A 71 -0.33 18.24 13.07
C HIS A 71 -0.28 16.95 13.90
N GLY A 72 -1.02 15.93 13.50
CA GLY A 72 -1.06 14.63 14.18
C GLY A 72 -0.36 13.50 13.43
N PHE A 73 0.26 13.78 12.29
CA PHE A 73 0.85 12.76 11.43
C PHE A 73 2.25 12.35 11.90
N ALA A 74 2.30 11.75 13.10
CA ALA A 74 3.55 11.38 13.76
C ALA A 74 4.42 10.40 12.94
N HIS A 75 3.84 9.57 12.09
CA HIS A 75 4.58 8.60 11.26
C HIS A 75 5.73 9.25 10.49
N ILE A 76 5.48 10.38 9.84
CA ILE A 76 6.45 11.04 8.98
C ILE A 76 7.30 12.10 9.69
N PHE A 77 6.92 12.52 10.91
CA PHE A 77 7.68 13.52 11.66
C PHE A 77 8.47 12.93 12.82
N ALA A 78 7.97 11.89 13.47
CA ALA A 78 8.61 11.26 14.64
C ALA A 78 8.72 9.74 14.53
N GLY A 79 8.08 9.11 13.55
CA GLY A 79 7.97 7.66 13.42
C GLY A 79 8.99 7.01 12.48
N GLY A 80 9.93 7.78 11.90
CA GLY A 80 10.95 7.24 10.99
C GLY A 80 10.48 6.97 9.55
N TYR A 81 9.29 7.46 9.15
CA TYR A 81 8.73 7.25 7.81
C TYR A 81 8.79 8.52 6.92
N ALA A 82 9.64 9.49 7.24
CA ALA A 82 9.84 10.69 6.43
C ALA A 82 10.21 10.33 4.99
N ALA A 83 9.45 10.84 4.02
CA ALA A 83 9.50 10.48 2.59
C ALA A 83 9.36 8.97 2.31
N GLY A 84 8.94 8.18 3.29
CA GLY A 84 8.88 6.72 3.25
C GLY A 84 7.48 6.13 3.49
N TYR A 85 6.45 6.95 3.71
CA TYR A 85 5.11 6.43 4.00
C TYR A 85 4.52 5.58 2.87
N TYR A 86 4.88 5.86 1.63
CA TYR A 86 4.46 5.08 0.46
C TYR A 86 4.84 3.60 0.56
N SER A 87 5.85 3.27 1.36
CA SER A 87 6.36 1.89 1.51
C SER A 87 5.30 0.90 2.00
N TYR A 88 4.30 1.36 2.76
CA TYR A 88 3.17 0.51 3.16
C TYR A 88 2.41 -0.02 1.95
N LYS A 89 2.07 0.84 1.00
CA LYS A 89 1.37 0.41 -0.23
C LYS A 89 2.28 -0.32 -1.19
N TRP A 90 3.55 0.03 -1.24
CA TRP A 90 4.54 -0.71 -2.02
C TRP A 90 4.68 -2.15 -1.55
N ALA A 91 4.77 -2.37 -0.23
CA ALA A 91 4.82 -3.70 0.35
C ALA A 91 3.54 -4.50 0.08
N GLU A 92 2.37 -3.85 0.09
CA GLU A 92 1.10 -4.51 -0.27
C GLU A 92 1.07 -4.93 -1.74
N VAL A 93 1.63 -4.14 -2.67
CA VAL A 93 1.76 -4.54 -4.08
C VAL A 93 2.61 -5.79 -4.20
N LEU A 94 3.78 -5.79 -3.57
CA LEU A 94 4.70 -6.94 -3.62
C LEU A 94 4.07 -8.20 -2.99
N SER A 95 3.45 -8.08 -1.83
CA SER A 95 2.85 -9.22 -1.14
C SER A 95 1.64 -9.79 -1.90
N ALA A 96 0.79 -8.93 -2.45
CA ALA A 96 -0.36 -9.38 -3.23
C ALA A 96 0.07 -10.08 -4.53
N ASP A 97 1.06 -9.53 -5.23
CA ASP A 97 1.55 -10.12 -6.47
C ASP A 97 2.38 -11.41 -6.22
N ALA A 98 3.13 -11.48 -5.12
CA ALA A 98 3.77 -12.73 -4.71
C ALA A 98 2.72 -13.81 -4.38
N PHE A 99 1.66 -13.46 -3.65
CA PHE A 99 0.57 -14.38 -3.34
C PHE A 99 -0.20 -14.85 -4.58
N SER A 100 -0.29 -14.02 -5.61
CA SER A 100 -0.94 -14.41 -6.86
C SER A 100 -0.29 -15.61 -7.54
N LEU A 101 0.99 -15.90 -7.30
CA LEU A 101 1.63 -17.13 -7.78
C LEU A 101 1.06 -18.37 -7.10
N PHE A 102 0.73 -18.28 -5.81
CA PHE A 102 0.05 -19.36 -5.10
C PHE A 102 -1.39 -19.53 -5.57
N GLU A 103 -2.07 -18.45 -5.94
CA GLU A 103 -3.41 -18.55 -6.55
C GLU A 103 -3.35 -19.26 -7.92
N GLU A 104 -2.29 -19.04 -8.71
CA GLU A 104 -2.08 -19.65 -10.02
C GLU A 104 -1.72 -21.15 -9.93
N ARG A 105 -0.92 -21.54 -8.93
CA ARG A 105 -0.34 -22.89 -8.81
C ARG A 105 -1.02 -23.76 -7.76
N GLY A 106 -1.69 -23.13 -6.80
CA GLY A 106 -2.33 -23.79 -5.67
C GLY A 106 -1.85 -23.19 -4.34
N ILE A 107 -2.79 -22.86 -3.46
CA ILE A 107 -2.51 -22.18 -2.19
C ILE A 107 -1.54 -22.99 -1.29
N PHE A 108 -1.54 -24.29 -1.42
CA PHE A 108 -0.69 -25.22 -0.66
C PHE A 108 0.36 -25.91 -1.54
N ASP A 109 0.69 -25.35 -2.72
CA ASP A 109 1.74 -25.89 -3.57
C ASP A 109 3.10 -25.78 -2.87
N CYS A 110 3.70 -26.95 -2.57
CA CYS A 110 4.95 -27.03 -1.83
C CYS A 110 6.14 -26.47 -2.61
N GLU A 111 6.14 -26.60 -3.94
CA GLU A 111 7.23 -26.08 -4.78
C GLU A 111 7.25 -24.55 -4.75
N THR A 112 6.08 -23.92 -4.93
CA THR A 112 5.94 -22.47 -4.81
C THR A 112 6.30 -21.98 -3.40
N GLY A 113 5.86 -22.71 -2.35
CA GLY A 113 6.23 -22.39 -0.98
C GLY A 113 7.73 -22.47 -0.72
N HIS A 114 8.39 -23.51 -1.23
CA HIS A 114 9.84 -23.65 -1.12
C HIS A 114 10.58 -22.53 -1.89
N LYS A 115 10.11 -22.21 -3.09
CA LYS A 115 10.66 -21.12 -3.89
C LYS A 115 10.50 -19.76 -3.17
N PHE A 116 9.35 -19.49 -2.58
CA PHE A 116 9.15 -18.28 -1.78
C PHE A 116 10.10 -18.20 -0.59
N TYR A 117 10.32 -19.33 0.10
CA TYR A 117 11.28 -19.41 1.18
C TYR A 117 12.71 -19.13 0.71
N THR A 118 13.17 -19.77 -0.35
CA THR A 118 14.56 -19.65 -0.83
C THR A 118 14.85 -18.30 -1.49
N ASP A 119 13.93 -17.79 -2.29
CA ASP A 119 14.17 -16.59 -3.10
C ASP A 119 13.87 -15.29 -2.36
N ILE A 120 13.01 -15.33 -1.34
CA ILE A 120 12.58 -14.13 -0.59
C ILE A 120 12.98 -14.23 0.89
N LEU A 121 12.39 -15.19 1.62
CA LEU A 121 12.48 -15.18 3.08
C LEU A 121 13.88 -15.46 3.60
N SER A 122 14.61 -16.40 3.01
CA SER A 122 15.96 -16.76 3.46
C SER A 122 17.00 -15.69 3.13
N LEU A 123 16.75 -14.87 2.13
CA LEU A 123 17.68 -13.82 1.70
C LEU A 123 17.42 -12.48 2.42
N GLY A 124 16.18 -12.20 2.79
CA GLY A 124 15.82 -11.00 3.55
C GLY A 124 16.31 -9.73 2.86
N GLY A 125 17.07 -8.93 3.57
CA GLY A 125 17.65 -7.67 3.07
C GLY A 125 19.06 -7.80 2.46
N SER A 126 19.51 -8.99 2.08
CA SER A 126 20.86 -9.21 1.54
C SER A 126 21.02 -8.81 0.07
N CYS A 127 19.93 -8.65 -0.66
CA CYS A 127 19.89 -8.24 -2.06
C CYS A 127 18.81 -7.18 -2.27
N GLU A 128 18.83 -6.52 -3.43
CA GLU A 128 17.80 -5.55 -3.80
C GLU A 128 16.41 -6.21 -3.86
N PRO A 129 15.39 -5.67 -3.20
CA PRO A 129 14.06 -6.28 -3.13
C PRO A 129 13.42 -6.53 -4.51
N ALA A 130 13.68 -5.66 -5.49
CA ALA A 130 13.18 -5.82 -6.84
C ALA A 130 13.76 -7.06 -7.52
N GLU A 131 15.07 -7.31 -7.35
CA GLU A 131 15.76 -8.48 -7.91
C GLU A 131 15.25 -9.77 -7.27
N LEU A 132 15.08 -9.79 -5.94
CA LEU A 132 14.51 -10.95 -5.23
C LEU A 132 13.09 -11.26 -5.72
N PHE A 133 12.30 -10.22 -5.91
CA PHE A 133 10.94 -10.36 -6.40
C PHE A 133 10.89 -10.91 -7.83
N GLU A 134 11.71 -10.35 -8.73
CA GLU A 134 11.80 -10.83 -10.11
C GLU A 134 12.31 -12.27 -10.20
N HIS A 135 13.26 -12.65 -9.36
CA HIS A 135 13.74 -14.03 -9.29
C HIS A 135 12.61 -14.99 -8.84
N PHE A 136 11.84 -14.59 -7.83
CA PHE A 136 10.70 -15.38 -7.36
C PHE A 136 9.56 -15.43 -8.38
N ARG A 137 9.15 -14.28 -8.92
CA ARG A 137 7.93 -14.16 -9.73
C ARG A 137 8.18 -14.37 -11.24
N GLY A 138 9.44 -14.24 -11.69
CA GLY A 138 9.83 -14.32 -13.10
C GLY A 138 9.55 -13.06 -13.91
N ARG A 139 9.17 -11.97 -13.25
CA ARG A 139 8.85 -10.66 -13.85
C ARG A 139 8.83 -9.56 -12.79
N PRO A 140 8.90 -8.28 -13.18
CA PRO A 140 8.64 -7.18 -12.28
C PRO A 140 7.25 -7.22 -11.62
N ALA A 141 7.12 -6.58 -10.46
CA ALA A 141 5.87 -6.51 -9.73
C ALA A 141 4.79 -5.73 -10.49
N LYS A 142 3.53 -6.16 -10.31
CA LYS A 142 2.34 -5.50 -10.86
C LYS A 142 1.33 -5.25 -9.76
N ASN A 143 0.49 -4.23 -9.94
CA ASN A 143 -0.54 -3.87 -8.97
C ASN A 143 -1.89 -4.60 -9.18
N ASP A 144 -2.01 -5.39 -10.25
CA ASP A 144 -3.28 -6.05 -10.61
C ASP A 144 -3.82 -6.95 -9.49
N ALA A 145 -2.95 -7.74 -8.86
CA ALA A 145 -3.34 -8.60 -7.75
C ALA A 145 -3.85 -7.81 -6.54
N LEU A 146 -3.18 -6.71 -6.18
CA LEU A 146 -3.65 -5.83 -5.09
C LEU A 146 -5.01 -5.23 -5.39
N LEU A 147 -5.23 -4.73 -6.59
CA LEU A 147 -6.50 -4.14 -6.99
C LEU A 147 -7.63 -5.17 -6.98
N ARG A 148 -7.36 -6.38 -7.47
CA ARG A 148 -8.30 -7.51 -7.45
C ARG A 148 -8.61 -7.96 -6.00
N HIS A 149 -7.60 -8.13 -5.16
CA HIS A 149 -7.78 -8.53 -3.76
C HIS A 149 -8.53 -7.47 -2.94
N SER A 150 -8.43 -6.22 -3.34
CA SER A 150 -9.17 -5.09 -2.76
C SER A 150 -10.57 -4.91 -3.34
N GLY A 151 -10.96 -5.71 -4.35
CA GLY A 151 -12.26 -5.59 -5.03
C GLY A 151 -12.42 -4.28 -5.82
N ILE A 152 -11.32 -3.66 -6.25
CA ILE A 152 -11.31 -2.41 -7.04
C ILE A 152 -11.32 -2.72 -8.54
N ALA A 153 -10.66 -3.81 -8.95
CA ALA A 153 -10.67 -4.33 -10.30
C ALA A 153 -11.03 -5.82 -10.29
N SER A 154 -11.59 -6.31 -11.40
CA SER A 154 -11.92 -7.73 -11.64
C SER A 154 -10.74 -8.45 -12.30
#